data_4653013bc9ea35e50ea98a7fc4671c4d
#
_entry.id   4653013bc9ea35e50ea98a7fc4671c4d
#
_cell.length_a   1.000
_cell.length_b   1.000
_cell.length_c   1.000
_cell.angle_alpha   90.00
_cell.angle_beta   90.00
_cell.angle_gamma   90.00
#
_symmetry.space_group_name_H-M   'P 1'
#
loop_
_entity.id
_entity.type
_entity.pdbx_description
1 polymer ?
#
loop_
_entity_poly.entity_id
_entity_poly.type
_entity_poly.pdbx_seq_one_letter_code
_entity_poly.pdbx_strand_id
1 'polypeptide(L)'
;MTSKLARFNTLIECLRAESPRPDRPSAAFVAVALVHANGDELTLAKSTRSAHQALKEALGGFQAPDGAMRWVYAAMLVSQRVEVTHFLAVREALRHAKSASKTGSLHAGGSRAALILSMANKDVSISQIVGRFFTVKSAVKPPWWRANVAVTDTFAAAHALTDLSPDQVAAGRARAEAVYGEDRRAKHYKRDGARQTVLLEASPEMVLSRFTTLEEARRADKFLRARSTTAMAMDWANQGRTVHDIAAIGDMVRQMPRSLDSTGQARARLAALIAFDDVTNNPAGSASALAAVIAAQAAAMAAIMAATVTVTTSSAGAT
;
A
#
# COMPACT_ATOMS: atom_id res chain seq x y z
N MET A 1 13.18 18.82 3.86
CA MET A 1 11.75 18.50 3.61
C MET A 1 11.20 19.19 2.35
N THR A 2 11.49 20.46 2.12
CA THR A 2 11.07 21.22 0.93
C THR A 2 11.43 20.56 -0.41
N SER A 3 12.58 19.89 -0.53
CA SER A 3 13.00 19.24 -1.77
C SER A 3 12.15 18.04 -2.17
N LYS A 4 11.70 17.19 -1.22
CA LYS A 4 10.89 16.00 -1.54
C LYS A 4 9.46 16.37 -1.98
N LEU A 5 8.85 17.38 -1.37
CA LEU A 5 7.53 17.87 -1.79
C LEU A 5 7.61 18.58 -3.15
N ALA A 6 8.68 19.32 -3.41
CA ALA A 6 8.93 19.90 -4.73
C ALA A 6 9.06 18.80 -5.80
N ARG A 7 9.86 17.76 -5.54
CA ARG A 7 10.01 16.62 -6.43
C ARG A 7 8.67 15.90 -6.68
N PHE A 8 7.88 15.68 -5.63
CA PHE A 8 6.54 15.10 -5.75
C PHE A 8 5.64 15.92 -6.70
N ASN A 9 5.64 17.25 -6.56
CA ASN A 9 4.86 18.13 -7.45
C ASN A 9 5.37 18.07 -8.89
N THR A 10 6.69 18.14 -9.11
CA THR A 10 7.30 18.01 -10.44
C THR A 10 6.95 16.66 -11.09
N LEU A 11 6.99 15.57 -10.34
CA LEU A 11 6.56 14.24 -10.83
C LEU A 11 5.10 14.25 -11.29
N ILE A 12 4.17 14.87 -10.55
CA ILE A 12 2.78 15.00 -10.97
C ILE A 12 2.67 15.75 -12.30
N GLU A 13 3.41 16.84 -12.45
CA GLU A 13 3.42 17.64 -13.69
C GLU A 13 3.98 16.82 -14.88
N CYS A 14 5.13 16.16 -14.70
CA CYS A 14 5.73 15.31 -15.73
C CYS A 14 4.85 14.14 -16.13
N LEU A 15 4.15 13.51 -15.17
CA LEU A 15 3.22 12.40 -15.44
C LEU A 15 2.01 12.86 -16.26
N ARG A 16 1.58 14.12 -16.09
CA ARG A 16 0.38 14.66 -16.75
C ARG A 16 0.67 15.49 -18.00
N ALA A 17 1.95 15.75 -18.30
CA ALA A 17 2.35 16.54 -19.46
C ALA A 17 2.03 15.87 -20.80
N GLU A 18 2.09 14.54 -20.88
CA GLU A 18 1.95 13.77 -22.13
C GLU A 18 0.91 12.65 -22.00
N SER A 19 0.29 12.26 -23.13
CA SER A 19 -0.61 11.10 -23.21
C SER A 19 0.17 9.79 -23.42
N PRO A 20 -0.33 8.64 -22.88
CA PRO A 20 -1.43 8.56 -21.95
C PRO A 20 -1.06 9.16 -20.59
N ARG A 21 -2.01 9.79 -19.92
CA ARG A 21 -1.80 10.44 -18.63
C ARG A 21 -2.75 9.92 -17.56
N PRO A 22 -2.32 9.78 -16.30
CA PRO A 22 -3.22 9.50 -15.20
C PRO A 22 -4.13 10.71 -14.89
N ASP A 23 -5.30 10.47 -14.32
CA ASP A 23 -6.06 11.54 -13.70
C ASP A 23 -5.29 12.17 -12.52
N ARG A 24 -5.76 13.31 -12.03
CA ARG A 24 -5.02 14.07 -11.01
C ARG A 24 -4.87 13.32 -9.69
N PRO A 25 -5.87 12.63 -9.14
CA PRO A 25 -5.70 11.78 -7.97
C PRO A 25 -4.73 10.62 -8.22
N SER A 26 -4.86 9.90 -9.32
CA SER A 26 -3.96 8.79 -9.67
C SER A 26 -2.52 9.26 -9.84
N ALA A 27 -2.29 10.45 -10.44
CA ALA A 27 -0.95 11.03 -10.58
C ALA A 27 -0.26 11.24 -9.22
N ALA A 28 -1.01 11.61 -8.17
CA ALA A 28 -0.45 11.76 -6.84
C ALA A 28 0.00 10.42 -6.24
N PHE A 29 -0.77 9.34 -6.42
CA PHE A 29 -0.37 8.00 -5.96
C PHE A 29 0.82 7.45 -6.75
N VAL A 30 0.89 7.74 -8.04
CA VAL A 30 2.02 7.40 -8.91
C VAL A 30 3.27 8.17 -8.47
N ALA A 31 3.15 9.48 -8.27
CA ALA A 31 4.26 10.33 -7.88
C ALA A 31 4.85 9.92 -6.52
N VAL A 32 4.03 9.51 -5.56
CA VAL A 32 4.50 9.05 -4.25
C VAL A 32 5.30 7.75 -4.34
N ALA A 33 4.96 6.85 -5.27
CA ALA A 33 5.72 5.63 -5.49
C ALA A 33 7.10 5.90 -6.16
N LEU A 34 7.25 7.06 -6.79
CA LEU A 34 8.46 7.46 -7.51
C LEU A 34 9.33 8.47 -6.76
N VAL A 35 8.81 9.11 -5.71
CA VAL A 35 9.49 10.27 -5.07
C VAL A 35 10.86 9.94 -4.51
N HIS A 36 11.08 8.70 -4.11
CA HIS A 36 12.36 8.19 -3.61
C HIS A 36 13.18 7.41 -4.66
N ALA A 37 12.60 7.17 -5.84
CA ALA A 37 13.29 6.43 -6.90
C ALA A 37 14.48 7.22 -7.45
N ASN A 38 15.55 6.52 -7.84
CA ASN A 38 16.69 7.12 -8.50
C ASN A 38 16.36 7.51 -9.94
N GLY A 39 16.82 8.68 -10.37
CA GLY A 39 16.62 9.23 -11.72
C GLY A 39 15.91 10.58 -11.68
N ASP A 40 15.90 11.28 -12.81
CA ASP A 40 15.18 12.53 -12.98
C ASP A 40 13.66 12.26 -13.21
N GLU A 41 12.85 13.25 -12.91
CA GLU A 41 11.39 13.15 -12.89
C GLU A 41 10.81 12.88 -14.29
N LEU A 42 11.41 13.44 -15.32
CA LEU A 42 10.96 13.25 -16.71
C LEU A 42 11.22 11.82 -17.18
N THR A 43 12.40 11.27 -16.92
CA THR A 43 12.76 9.89 -17.22
C THR A 43 11.86 8.91 -16.46
N LEU A 44 11.63 9.13 -15.17
CA LEU A 44 10.73 8.32 -14.37
C LEU A 44 9.30 8.35 -14.90
N ALA A 45 8.80 9.53 -15.29
CA ALA A 45 7.47 9.66 -15.86
C ALA A 45 7.34 8.95 -17.23
N LYS A 46 8.35 9.05 -18.10
CA LYS A 46 8.41 8.33 -19.39
C LYS A 46 8.44 6.81 -19.19
N SER A 47 9.30 6.31 -18.32
CA SER A 47 9.40 4.89 -18.00
C SER A 47 8.09 4.35 -17.42
N THR A 48 7.43 5.14 -16.56
CA THR A 48 6.13 4.77 -15.98
C THR A 48 5.04 4.70 -17.04
N ARG A 49 5.00 5.61 -18.01
CA ARG A 49 4.08 5.54 -19.16
C ARG A 49 4.31 4.29 -20.01
N SER A 50 5.56 3.98 -20.31
CA SER A 50 5.90 2.75 -21.06
C SER A 50 5.48 1.49 -20.31
N ALA A 51 5.76 1.40 -19.03
CA ALA A 51 5.35 0.28 -18.20
C ALA A 51 3.81 0.18 -18.09
N HIS A 52 3.11 1.31 -17.93
CA HIS A 52 1.65 1.33 -17.91
C HIS A 52 1.05 0.83 -19.24
N GLN A 53 1.61 1.25 -20.37
CA GLN A 53 1.15 0.80 -21.67
C GLN A 53 1.37 -0.72 -21.86
N ALA A 54 2.55 -1.22 -21.50
CA ALA A 54 2.85 -2.65 -21.53
C ALA A 54 1.90 -3.46 -20.64
N LEU A 55 1.59 -2.96 -19.43
CA LEU A 55 0.61 -3.58 -18.54
C LEU A 55 -0.81 -3.53 -19.11
N LYS A 56 -1.19 -2.45 -19.81
CA LYS A 56 -2.50 -2.31 -20.44
C LYS A 56 -2.68 -3.31 -21.57
N GLU A 57 -1.65 -3.55 -22.37
CA GLU A 57 -1.65 -4.50 -23.47
C GLU A 57 -1.68 -5.96 -23.00
N ALA A 58 -0.90 -6.26 -21.94
CA ALA A 58 -0.79 -7.62 -21.41
C ALA A 58 -1.94 -8.02 -20.47
N LEU A 59 -2.59 -7.07 -19.80
CA LEU A 59 -3.60 -7.32 -18.78
C LEU A 59 -4.99 -6.87 -19.27
N GLY A 60 -5.82 -7.82 -19.66
CA GLY A 60 -7.21 -7.60 -20.06
C GLY A 60 -8.22 -8.33 -19.19
N GLY A 61 -9.51 -7.97 -19.35
CA GLY A 61 -10.65 -8.65 -18.72
C GLY A 61 -10.89 -8.32 -17.22
N PHE A 62 -11.86 -9.01 -16.65
CA PHE A 62 -12.33 -8.76 -15.27
C PHE A 62 -11.30 -9.08 -14.15
N GLN A 63 -10.25 -9.81 -14.48
CA GLN A 63 -9.17 -10.15 -13.53
C GLN A 63 -7.95 -9.22 -13.63
N ALA A 64 -8.06 -8.15 -14.42
CA ALA A 64 -7.02 -7.14 -14.49
C ALA A 64 -7.19 -6.10 -13.36
N PRO A 65 -6.11 -5.45 -12.90
CA PRO A 65 -6.22 -4.25 -12.09
C PRO A 65 -6.91 -3.14 -12.90
N ASP A 66 -7.70 -2.31 -12.23
CA ASP A 66 -8.32 -1.14 -12.86
C ASP A 66 -7.28 -0.16 -13.42
N GLY A 67 -7.73 0.82 -14.21
CA GLY A 67 -6.83 1.75 -14.89
C GLY A 67 -5.95 2.55 -13.92
N ALA A 68 -6.50 2.98 -12.79
CA ALA A 68 -5.77 3.73 -11.76
C ALA A 68 -4.71 2.85 -11.08
N MET A 69 -5.07 1.59 -10.75
CA MET A 69 -4.13 0.64 -10.17
C MET A 69 -3.02 0.24 -11.13
N ARG A 70 -3.28 0.14 -12.44
CA ARG A 70 -2.22 -0.12 -13.42
C ARG A 70 -1.14 0.96 -13.42
N TRP A 71 -1.54 2.23 -13.25
CA TRP A 71 -0.60 3.32 -13.09
C TRP A 71 0.28 3.17 -11.85
N VAL A 72 -0.32 2.82 -10.71
CA VAL A 72 0.42 2.57 -9.47
C VAL A 72 1.38 1.39 -9.63
N TYR A 73 0.94 0.29 -10.27
CA TYR A 73 1.80 -0.86 -10.53
C TYR A 73 2.98 -0.49 -11.44
N ALA A 74 2.72 0.25 -12.52
CA ALA A 74 3.79 0.75 -13.38
C ALA A 74 4.83 1.56 -12.61
N ALA A 75 4.39 2.48 -11.75
CA ALA A 75 5.28 3.29 -10.93
C ALA A 75 6.10 2.44 -9.95
N MET A 76 5.47 1.47 -9.29
CA MET A 76 6.17 0.57 -8.37
C MET A 76 7.21 -0.30 -9.09
N LEU A 77 6.89 -0.84 -10.26
CA LEU A 77 7.86 -1.60 -11.07
C LEU A 77 9.05 -0.73 -11.46
N VAL A 78 8.79 0.50 -11.92
CA VAL A 78 9.85 1.46 -12.28
C VAL A 78 10.70 1.85 -11.07
N SER A 79 10.09 2.16 -9.93
CA SER A 79 10.80 2.55 -8.71
C SER A 79 11.72 1.43 -8.19
N GLN A 80 11.31 0.19 -8.34
CA GLN A 80 12.06 -1.01 -7.92
C GLN A 80 12.92 -1.61 -9.04
N ARG A 81 12.96 -0.99 -10.23
CA ARG A 81 13.69 -1.49 -11.41
C ARG A 81 13.33 -2.92 -11.80
N VAL A 82 12.05 -3.26 -11.67
CA VAL A 82 11.50 -4.56 -12.05
C VAL A 82 10.92 -4.46 -13.47
N GLU A 83 11.32 -5.38 -14.32
CA GLU A 83 10.79 -5.49 -15.68
C GLU A 83 9.33 -5.95 -15.69
N VAL A 84 8.50 -5.37 -16.55
CA VAL A 84 7.09 -5.76 -16.72
C VAL A 84 6.98 -7.24 -17.09
N THR A 85 7.89 -7.76 -17.91
CA THR A 85 7.95 -9.17 -18.31
C THR A 85 8.15 -10.10 -17.13
N HIS A 86 9.02 -9.73 -16.18
CA HIS A 86 9.21 -10.50 -14.94
C HIS A 86 7.95 -10.51 -14.06
N PHE A 87 7.32 -9.35 -13.88
CA PHE A 87 6.02 -9.27 -13.18
C PHE A 87 4.95 -10.16 -13.83
N LEU A 88 4.86 -10.15 -15.16
CA LEU A 88 3.90 -10.99 -15.89
C LEU A 88 4.20 -12.48 -15.72
N ALA A 89 5.48 -12.88 -15.75
CA ALA A 89 5.89 -14.26 -15.50
C ALA A 89 5.50 -14.74 -14.07
N VAL A 90 5.73 -13.92 -13.06
CA VAL A 90 5.31 -14.22 -11.67
C VAL A 90 3.79 -14.33 -11.57
N ARG A 91 3.04 -13.41 -12.22
CA ARG A 91 1.58 -13.46 -12.23
C ARG A 91 1.04 -14.73 -12.87
N GLU A 92 1.61 -15.15 -13.99
CA GLU A 92 1.19 -16.37 -14.67
C GLU A 92 1.52 -17.61 -13.84
N ALA A 93 2.69 -17.67 -13.21
CA ALA A 93 3.06 -18.74 -12.28
C ALA A 93 2.07 -18.84 -11.09
N LEU A 94 1.63 -17.70 -10.52
CA LEU A 94 0.59 -17.67 -9.49
C LEU A 94 -0.75 -18.22 -9.98
N ARG A 95 -1.16 -17.86 -11.20
CA ARG A 95 -2.42 -18.35 -11.80
C ARG A 95 -2.38 -19.85 -12.05
N HIS A 96 -1.26 -20.34 -12.56
CA HIS A 96 -1.05 -21.75 -12.80
C HIS A 96 -1.03 -22.55 -11.48
N ALA A 97 -0.25 -22.11 -10.49
CA ALA A 97 -0.17 -22.77 -9.19
C ALA A 97 -1.49 -22.72 -8.40
N LYS A 98 -2.35 -21.70 -8.61
CA LYS A 98 -3.67 -21.60 -7.99
C LYS A 98 -4.55 -22.80 -8.31
N SER A 99 -4.48 -23.37 -9.51
CA SER A 99 -5.31 -24.51 -9.93
C SER A 99 -5.05 -25.74 -9.03
N ALA A 100 -3.83 -25.90 -8.55
CA ALA A 100 -3.43 -26.96 -7.61
C ALA A 100 -3.62 -26.60 -6.14
N SER A 101 -3.91 -25.33 -5.83
CA SER A 101 -3.98 -24.81 -4.46
C SER A 101 -5.42 -24.75 -3.95
N LYS A 102 -5.65 -25.17 -2.69
CA LYS A 102 -6.93 -25.03 -1.97
C LYS A 102 -7.09 -23.70 -1.24
N THR A 103 -6.23 -22.72 -1.48
CA THR A 103 -6.16 -21.46 -0.69
C THR A 103 -7.19 -20.40 -1.10
N GLY A 104 -8.06 -20.68 -2.08
CA GLY A 104 -9.11 -19.76 -2.53
C GLY A 104 -8.69 -18.85 -3.70
N SER A 105 -9.46 -17.78 -3.94
CA SER A 105 -9.26 -16.88 -5.07
C SER A 105 -8.01 -15.99 -4.90
N LEU A 106 -7.46 -15.54 -6.03
CA LEU A 106 -6.44 -14.50 -6.09
C LEU A 106 -7.08 -13.16 -6.45
N HIS A 107 -6.71 -12.09 -5.75
CA HIS A 107 -7.20 -10.75 -6.04
C HIS A 107 -6.64 -10.25 -7.39
N ALA A 108 -7.51 -9.68 -8.22
CA ALA A 108 -7.15 -9.18 -9.56
C ALA A 108 -6.30 -10.18 -10.36
N GLY A 109 -6.71 -11.47 -10.34
CA GLY A 109 -6.00 -12.54 -11.05
C GLY A 109 -4.54 -12.75 -10.60
N GLY A 110 -4.23 -12.41 -9.35
CA GLY A 110 -2.89 -12.53 -8.77
C GLY A 110 -1.99 -11.30 -8.98
N SER A 111 -2.47 -10.27 -9.67
CA SER A 111 -1.62 -9.11 -10.01
C SER A 111 -1.05 -8.41 -8.76
N ARG A 112 -1.80 -8.34 -7.66
CA ARG A 112 -1.33 -7.70 -6.42
C ARG A 112 -0.20 -8.51 -5.75
N ALA A 113 -0.37 -9.82 -5.63
CA ALA A 113 0.67 -10.69 -5.11
C ALA A 113 1.89 -10.69 -6.03
N ALA A 114 1.67 -10.77 -7.36
CA ALA A 114 2.75 -10.75 -8.35
C ALA A 114 3.61 -9.49 -8.24
N LEU A 115 3.01 -8.32 -8.04
CA LEU A 115 3.75 -7.07 -7.88
C LEU A 115 4.75 -7.14 -6.72
N ILE A 116 4.34 -7.67 -5.57
CA ILE A 116 5.21 -7.80 -4.40
C ILE A 116 6.25 -8.90 -4.63
N LEU A 117 5.83 -10.07 -5.10
CA LEU A 117 6.74 -11.20 -5.33
C LEU A 117 7.79 -10.91 -6.42
N SER A 118 7.48 -10.07 -7.39
CA SER A 118 8.43 -9.66 -8.42
C SER A 118 9.56 -8.76 -7.91
N MET A 119 9.45 -8.24 -6.69
CA MET A 119 10.50 -7.49 -6.00
C MET A 119 11.47 -8.40 -5.22
N ALA A 120 11.25 -9.72 -5.27
CA ALA A 120 12.17 -10.69 -4.66
C ALA A 120 13.58 -10.62 -5.26
N ASN A 121 14.57 -11.09 -4.49
CA ASN A 121 15.90 -11.25 -5.02
C ASN A 121 15.87 -12.14 -6.28
N LYS A 122 16.59 -11.72 -7.33
CA LYS A 122 16.67 -12.42 -8.62
C LYS A 122 17.25 -13.85 -8.52
N ASP A 123 17.97 -14.15 -7.44
CA ASP A 123 18.55 -15.47 -7.19
C ASP A 123 17.50 -16.51 -6.76
N VAL A 124 16.30 -16.08 -6.37
CA VAL A 124 15.23 -16.99 -5.96
C VAL A 124 14.34 -17.33 -7.15
N SER A 125 14.12 -18.62 -7.41
CA SER A 125 13.27 -19.03 -8.52
C SER A 125 11.80 -18.61 -8.32
N ILE A 126 11.11 -18.28 -9.41
CA ILE A 126 9.68 -17.91 -9.38
C ILE A 126 8.85 -19.03 -8.75
N SER A 127 9.16 -20.28 -9.04
CA SER A 127 8.43 -21.44 -8.47
C SER A 127 8.57 -21.52 -6.95
N GLN A 128 9.75 -21.24 -6.40
CA GLN A 128 9.98 -21.23 -4.96
C GLN A 128 9.19 -20.14 -4.25
N ILE A 129 9.25 -18.88 -4.75
CA ILE A 129 8.52 -17.78 -4.12
C ILE A 129 7.00 -17.95 -4.24
N VAL A 130 6.51 -18.46 -5.37
CA VAL A 130 5.08 -18.76 -5.56
C VAL A 130 4.63 -19.90 -4.64
N GLY A 131 5.42 -20.97 -4.51
CA GLY A 131 5.15 -22.05 -3.56
C GLY A 131 5.07 -21.53 -2.12
N ARG A 132 6.05 -20.73 -1.71
CA ARG A 132 6.09 -20.10 -0.39
C ARG A 132 4.89 -19.18 -0.16
N PHE A 133 4.49 -18.37 -1.15
CA PHE A 133 3.29 -17.54 -1.07
C PHE A 133 2.03 -18.34 -0.73
N PHE A 134 1.79 -19.47 -1.42
CA PHE A 134 0.60 -20.28 -1.15
C PHE A 134 0.66 -20.96 0.22
N THR A 135 1.84 -21.39 0.67
CA THR A 135 2.04 -21.97 2.01
C THR A 135 1.73 -20.93 3.10
N VAL A 136 2.30 -19.73 3.00
CA VAL A 136 2.00 -18.63 3.93
C VAL A 136 0.52 -18.23 3.86
N LYS A 137 -0.03 -18.08 2.65
CA LYS A 137 -1.44 -17.74 2.47
C LYS A 137 -2.37 -18.76 3.13
N SER A 138 -2.05 -20.04 3.08
CA SER A 138 -2.80 -21.10 3.75
C SER A 138 -2.73 -20.96 5.27
N ALA A 139 -1.55 -20.72 5.83
CA ALA A 139 -1.33 -20.61 7.28
C ALA A 139 -2.03 -19.37 7.89
N VAL A 140 -2.12 -18.26 7.13
CA VAL A 140 -2.70 -16.99 7.63
C VAL A 140 -4.12 -16.71 7.16
N LYS A 141 -4.75 -17.65 6.45
CA LYS A 141 -6.08 -17.49 5.86
C LYS A 141 -7.14 -17.26 6.95
N PRO A 142 -7.82 -16.11 6.96
CA PRO A 142 -8.94 -15.89 7.88
C PRO A 142 -10.15 -16.70 7.44
N PRO A 143 -11.14 -16.91 8.32
CA PRO A 143 -12.44 -17.47 7.95
C PRO A 143 -13.04 -16.71 6.76
N TRP A 144 -13.75 -17.42 5.86
CA TRP A 144 -14.22 -16.86 4.58
C TRP A 144 -15.08 -15.58 4.75
N TRP A 145 -15.88 -15.47 5.81
CA TRP A 145 -16.70 -14.27 6.11
C TRP A 145 -15.91 -13.06 6.61
N ARG A 146 -14.61 -13.22 6.87
CA ARG A 146 -13.70 -12.17 7.30
C ARG A 146 -12.58 -11.94 6.29
N ALA A 147 -12.62 -12.63 5.16
CA ALA A 147 -11.55 -12.60 4.18
C ALA A 147 -11.66 -11.34 3.32
N ASN A 148 -10.70 -10.43 3.48
CA ASN A 148 -10.36 -9.48 2.42
C ASN A 148 -9.24 -10.09 1.59
N VAL A 149 -9.58 -10.64 0.43
CA VAL A 149 -8.62 -11.34 -0.45
C VAL A 149 -7.46 -10.42 -0.85
N ALA A 150 -7.75 -9.16 -1.13
CA ALA A 150 -6.74 -8.18 -1.51
C ALA A 150 -5.67 -7.98 -0.41
N VAL A 151 -6.13 -7.80 0.84
CA VAL A 151 -5.24 -7.62 1.99
C VAL A 151 -4.51 -8.92 2.31
N THR A 152 -5.19 -10.06 2.24
CA THR A 152 -4.58 -11.38 2.50
C THR A 152 -3.47 -11.66 1.48
N ASP A 153 -3.71 -11.42 0.18
CA ASP A 153 -2.71 -11.63 -0.86
C ASP A 153 -1.50 -10.70 -0.69
N THR A 154 -1.74 -9.43 -0.35
CA THR A 154 -0.66 -8.46 -0.11
C THR A 154 0.28 -8.94 1.00
N PHE A 155 -0.29 -9.26 2.17
CA PHE A 155 0.53 -9.67 3.31
C PHE A 155 1.13 -11.07 3.16
N ALA A 156 0.44 -12.02 2.52
CA ALA A 156 1.01 -13.32 2.22
C ALA A 156 2.18 -13.22 1.25
N ALA A 157 2.09 -12.36 0.24
CA ALA A 157 3.18 -12.10 -0.68
C ALA A 157 4.37 -11.43 0.02
N ALA A 158 4.11 -10.46 0.89
CA ALA A 158 5.15 -9.80 1.66
C ALA A 158 5.89 -10.78 2.60
N HIS A 159 5.15 -11.58 3.35
CA HIS A 159 5.75 -12.62 4.22
C HIS A 159 6.47 -13.72 3.43
N ALA A 160 6.06 -13.99 2.18
CA ALA A 160 6.79 -14.93 1.34
C ALA A 160 8.21 -14.44 0.99
N LEU A 161 8.50 -13.16 1.14
CA LEU A 161 9.81 -12.55 0.94
C LEU A 161 10.65 -12.43 2.23
N THR A 162 10.10 -12.79 3.39
CA THR A 162 10.84 -12.83 4.68
C THR A 162 11.38 -14.24 4.93
N ASP A 163 12.31 -14.36 5.89
CA ASP A 163 12.85 -15.68 6.29
C ASP A 163 11.96 -16.45 7.27
N LEU A 164 10.89 -15.81 7.78
CA LEU A 164 9.97 -16.42 8.74
C LEU A 164 9.23 -17.61 8.13
N SER A 165 9.18 -18.73 8.85
CA SER A 165 8.32 -19.84 8.45
C SER A 165 6.83 -19.48 8.54
N PRO A 166 5.94 -20.16 7.80
CA PRO A 166 4.50 -19.94 7.86
C PRO A 166 3.94 -20.06 9.28
N ASP A 167 4.47 -20.99 10.09
CA ASP A 167 4.04 -21.19 11.48
C ASP A 167 4.51 -20.02 12.38
N GLN A 168 5.73 -19.53 12.16
CA GLN A 168 6.21 -18.32 12.85
C GLN A 168 5.37 -17.09 12.51
N VAL A 169 4.98 -16.91 11.24
CA VAL A 169 4.08 -15.85 10.83
C VAL A 169 2.72 -15.96 11.51
N ALA A 170 2.14 -17.17 11.57
CA ALA A 170 0.85 -17.40 12.22
C ALA A 170 0.92 -17.18 13.73
N ALA A 171 1.94 -17.72 14.41
CA ALA A 171 2.15 -17.55 15.84
C ALA A 171 2.45 -16.10 16.22
N GLY A 172 3.30 -15.42 15.47
CA GLY A 172 3.62 -14.00 15.68
C GLY A 172 2.37 -13.11 15.55
N ARG A 173 1.51 -13.37 14.55
CA ARG A 173 0.24 -12.66 14.40
C ARG A 173 -0.70 -12.91 15.56
N ALA A 174 -0.86 -14.17 16.01
CA ALA A 174 -1.72 -14.49 17.15
C ALA A 174 -1.24 -13.78 18.43
N ARG A 175 0.07 -13.75 18.69
CA ARG A 175 0.68 -13.02 19.82
C ARG A 175 0.39 -11.51 19.72
N ALA A 176 0.64 -10.89 18.58
CA ALA A 176 0.42 -9.46 18.39
C ALA A 176 -1.08 -9.10 18.51
N GLU A 177 -1.98 -9.93 17.95
CA GLU A 177 -3.44 -9.73 18.09
C GLU A 177 -3.89 -9.86 19.57
N ALA A 178 -3.28 -10.72 20.36
CA ALA A 178 -3.56 -10.84 21.79
C ALA A 178 -3.15 -9.56 22.52
N VAL A 179 -1.89 -9.11 22.36
CA VAL A 179 -1.36 -7.89 23.00
C VAL A 179 -2.22 -6.66 22.65
N TYR A 180 -2.55 -6.46 21.38
CA TYR A 180 -3.38 -5.31 20.96
C TYR A 180 -4.84 -5.45 21.39
N GLY A 181 -5.31 -6.69 21.59
CA GLY A 181 -6.67 -6.98 22.05
C GLY A 181 -6.98 -6.50 23.46
N GLU A 182 -5.97 -6.39 24.31
CA GLU A 182 -6.06 -5.94 25.69
C GLU A 182 -6.20 -4.40 25.81
N ASP A 183 -5.67 -3.66 24.82
CA ASP A 183 -5.78 -2.21 24.82
C ASP A 183 -7.10 -1.72 24.23
N ARG A 184 -7.78 -0.79 24.89
CA ARG A 184 -9.09 -0.26 24.50
C ARG A 184 -9.10 0.39 23.11
N ARG A 185 -8.00 1.02 22.70
CA ARG A 185 -7.88 1.75 21.43
C ARG A 185 -7.28 0.85 20.33
N ALA A 186 -6.20 0.16 20.64
CA ALA A 186 -5.47 -0.70 19.70
C ALA A 186 -6.29 -1.90 19.21
N LYS A 187 -7.21 -2.43 20.05
CA LYS A 187 -8.06 -3.58 19.69
C LYS A 187 -8.85 -3.41 18.40
N HIS A 188 -9.17 -2.18 18.00
CA HIS A 188 -9.88 -1.89 16.76
C HIS A 188 -9.01 -2.09 15.52
N TYR A 189 -7.70 -2.04 15.67
CA TYR A 189 -6.68 -2.16 14.61
C TYR A 189 -5.82 -3.42 14.74
N LYS A 190 -6.14 -4.31 15.69
CA LYS A 190 -5.29 -5.43 16.09
C LYS A 190 -4.89 -6.34 14.94
N ARG A 191 -5.79 -6.60 13.97
CA ARG A 191 -5.49 -7.50 12.84
C ARG A 191 -4.54 -6.89 11.84
N ASP A 192 -4.78 -5.65 11.45
CA ASP A 192 -3.93 -4.96 10.47
C ASP A 192 -2.59 -4.60 11.11
N GLY A 193 -2.61 -4.15 12.38
CA GLY A 193 -1.40 -3.94 13.15
C GLY A 193 -0.56 -5.20 13.30
N ALA A 194 -1.16 -6.33 13.68
CA ALA A 194 -0.43 -7.59 13.86
C ALA A 194 0.23 -8.10 12.56
N ARG A 195 -0.41 -7.90 11.39
CA ARG A 195 0.20 -8.24 10.10
C ARG A 195 1.48 -7.46 9.86
N GLN A 196 1.45 -6.15 10.13
CA GLN A 196 2.64 -5.29 9.96
C GLN A 196 3.70 -5.58 11.01
N THR A 197 3.30 -5.81 12.26
CA THR A 197 4.21 -6.14 13.36
C THR A 197 5.08 -7.33 13.03
N VAL A 198 4.48 -8.42 12.52
CA VAL A 198 5.23 -9.61 12.14
C VAL A 198 6.08 -9.37 10.89
N LEU A 199 5.54 -8.63 9.91
CA LEU A 199 6.27 -8.31 8.67
C LEU A 199 7.52 -7.46 8.93
N LEU A 200 7.46 -6.56 9.90
CA LEU A 200 8.56 -5.67 10.29
C LEU A 200 9.37 -6.22 11.49
N GLU A 201 9.08 -7.45 11.90
CA GLU A 201 9.74 -8.15 13.01
C GLU A 201 9.81 -7.32 14.31
N ALA A 202 8.77 -6.51 14.54
CA ALA A 202 8.70 -5.62 15.69
C ALA A 202 8.14 -6.35 16.94
N SER A 203 8.53 -5.89 18.16
CA SER A 203 7.89 -6.35 19.39
C SER A 203 6.47 -5.76 19.51
N PRO A 204 5.42 -6.58 19.68
CA PRO A 204 4.05 -6.10 19.85
C PRO A 204 3.91 -5.11 21.03
N GLU A 205 4.62 -5.34 22.11
CA GLU A 205 4.59 -4.50 23.33
C GLU A 205 5.20 -3.11 23.05
N MET A 206 6.31 -3.06 22.31
CA MET A 206 6.92 -1.80 21.88
C MET A 206 6.03 -1.04 20.90
N VAL A 207 5.40 -1.75 19.96
CA VAL A 207 4.45 -1.16 19.00
C VAL A 207 3.25 -0.58 19.75
N LEU A 208 2.69 -1.28 20.73
CA LEU A 208 1.57 -0.79 21.55
C LEU A 208 1.95 0.46 22.34
N SER A 209 3.12 0.48 22.96
CA SER A 209 3.63 1.66 23.67
C SER A 209 3.78 2.87 22.74
N ARG A 210 4.39 2.67 21.55
CA ARG A 210 4.50 3.72 20.53
C ARG A 210 3.14 4.17 20.03
N PHE A 211 2.23 3.24 19.76
CA PHE A 211 0.88 3.55 19.29
C PHE A 211 0.17 4.54 20.21
N THR A 212 0.24 4.34 21.53
CA THR A 212 -0.37 5.24 22.52
C THR A 212 0.19 6.65 22.40
N THR A 213 1.51 6.77 22.37
CA THR A 213 2.21 8.07 22.27
C THR A 213 1.92 8.78 20.95
N LEU A 214 1.95 8.02 19.82
CA LEU A 214 1.70 8.59 18.49
C LEU A 214 0.23 8.98 18.28
N GLU A 215 -0.70 8.23 18.87
CA GLU A 215 -2.13 8.56 18.82
C GLU A 215 -2.43 9.87 19.58
N GLU A 216 -1.74 10.14 20.67
CA GLU A 216 -1.83 11.41 21.40
C GLU A 216 -1.25 12.56 20.58
N ALA A 217 -0.05 12.41 20.03
CA ALA A 217 0.58 13.39 19.15
C ALA A 217 -0.28 13.70 17.91
N ARG A 218 -0.83 12.65 17.26
CA ARG A 218 -1.74 12.79 16.11
C ARG A 218 -3.00 13.59 16.48
N ARG A 219 -3.60 13.35 17.65
CA ARG A 219 -4.79 14.08 18.11
C ARG A 219 -4.50 15.54 18.40
N ALA A 220 -3.31 15.86 18.87
CA ALA A 220 -2.88 17.22 19.12
C ALA A 220 -2.66 18.02 17.83
N ASP A 221 -2.31 17.35 16.72
CA ASP A 221 -2.09 17.99 15.43
C ASP A 221 -3.42 18.26 14.70
N LYS A 222 -3.67 19.51 14.36
CA LYS A 222 -4.91 19.95 13.71
C LYS A 222 -5.18 19.37 12.32
N PHE A 223 -4.13 18.94 11.62
CA PHE A 223 -4.23 18.34 10.29
C PHE A 223 -4.38 16.82 10.32
N LEU A 224 -3.99 16.18 11.45
CA LEU A 224 -4.01 14.74 11.62
C LEU A 224 -5.08 14.24 12.61
N ARG A 225 -5.76 15.14 13.34
CA ARG A 225 -6.71 14.77 14.40
C ARG A 225 -8.01 14.10 13.92
N ALA A 226 -8.26 14.07 12.61
CA ALA A 226 -9.47 13.45 12.08
C ALA A 226 -9.57 11.97 12.49
N ARG A 227 -10.79 11.50 12.84
CA ARG A 227 -11.02 10.11 13.24
C ARG A 227 -10.60 9.10 12.16
N SER A 228 -10.71 9.49 10.89
CA SER A 228 -10.30 8.69 9.73
C SER A 228 -8.79 8.39 9.67
N THR A 229 -7.97 9.14 10.40
CA THR A 229 -6.50 8.96 10.42
C THR A 229 -6.02 8.10 11.59
N THR A 230 -6.90 7.66 12.51
CA THR A 230 -6.50 6.89 13.71
C THR A 230 -5.82 5.57 13.37
N ALA A 231 -6.25 4.87 12.31
CA ALA A 231 -5.61 3.62 11.87
C ALA A 231 -4.13 3.81 11.51
N MET A 232 -3.74 5.00 11.04
CA MET A 232 -2.36 5.29 10.67
C MET A 232 -1.40 5.35 11.87
N ALA A 233 -1.89 5.68 13.07
CA ALA A 233 -1.05 5.64 14.26
C ALA A 233 -0.51 4.23 14.53
N MET A 234 -1.29 3.18 14.23
CA MET A 234 -0.83 1.79 14.31
C MET A 234 0.21 1.49 13.23
N ASP A 235 0.00 1.95 11.99
CA ASP A 235 0.95 1.79 10.90
C ASP A 235 2.28 2.48 11.24
N TRP A 236 2.23 3.72 11.72
CA TRP A 236 3.40 4.50 12.12
C TRP A 236 4.14 3.90 13.32
N ALA A 237 3.40 3.35 14.31
CA ALA A 237 4.00 2.67 15.46
C ALA A 237 4.79 1.42 15.03
N ASN A 238 4.25 0.64 14.09
CA ASN A 238 4.93 -0.51 13.50
C ASN A 238 6.20 -0.10 12.73
N GLN A 239 6.15 1.03 12.02
CA GLN A 239 7.31 1.59 11.29
C GLN A 239 8.35 2.25 12.21
N GLY A 240 8.13 2.25 13.53
CA GLY A 240 9.06 2.84 14.46
C GLY A 240 9.09 4.38 14.49
N ARG A 241 8.04 5.04 13.98
CA ARG A 241 7.96 6.51 13.96
C ARG A 241 7.94 7.10 15.35
N THR A 242 8.38 8.36 15.45
CA THR A 242 8.45 9.16 16.66
C THR A 242 7.42 10.29 16.64
N VAL A 243 7.23 10.96 17.78
CA VAL A 243 6.39 12.18 17.87
C VAL A 243 6.88 13.28 16.91
N HIS A 244 8.21 13.40 16.74
CA HIS A 244 8.80 14.35 15.80
C HIS A 244 8.40 14.04 14.35
N ASP A 245 8.34 12.76 13.97
CA ASP A 245 7.90 12.34 12.65
C ASP A 245 6.42 12.69 12.42
N ILE A 246 5.57 12.59 13.44
CA ILE A 246 4.15 12.99 13.34
C ILE A 246 4.01 14.48 13.06
N ALA A 247 4.80 15.32 13.73
CA ALA A 247 4.83 16.75 13.44
C ALA A 247 5.27 17.04 11.99
N ALA A 248 6.29 16.32 11.50
CA ALA A 248 6.76 16.41 10.13
C ALA A 248 5.69 16.01 9.11
N ILE A 249 4.92 14.94 9.38
CA ILE A 249 3.78 14.54 8.55
C ILE A 249 2.69 15.61 8.55
N GLY A 250 2.34 16.17 9.71
CA GLY A 250 1.36 17.24 9.84
C GLY A 250 1.74 18.49 9.04
N ASP A 251 3.00 18.88 9.09
CA ASP A 251 3.55 19.99 8.30
C ASP A 251 3.48 19.73 6.80
N MET A 252 3.76 18.51 6.37
CA MET A 252 3.63 18.09 4.97
C MET A 252 2.17 18.14 4.52
N VAL A 253 1.22 17.60 5.32
CA VAL A 253 -0.22 17.63 5.02
C VAL A 253 -0.71 19.08 4.86
N ARG A 254 -0.21 20.00 5.68
CA ARG A 254 -0.55 21.43 5.59
C ARG A 254 -0.17 22.04 4.24
N GLN A 255 0.94 21.61 3.66
CA GLN A 255 1.47 22.12 2.40
C GLN A 255 0.86 21.42 1.16
N MET A 256 0.23 20.26 1.33
CA MET A 256 -0.37 19.51 0.22
C MET A 256 -1.72 20.10 -0.21
N PRO A 257 -2.04 20.10 -1.53
CA PRO A 257 -3.33 20.57 -2.05
C PRO A 257 -4.51 19.81 -1.44
N ARG A 258 -5.55 20.55 -0.99
CA ARG A 258 -6.78 19.94 -0.46
C ARG A 258 -7.56 19.15 -1.53
N SER A 259 -7.35 19.44 -2.80
CA SER A 259 -7.98 18.73 -3.93
C SER A 259 -7.60 17.27 -4.05
N LEU A 260 -6.54 16.81 -3.32
CA LEU A 260 -6.15 15.40 -3.30
C LEU A 260 -7.06 14.55 -2.41
N ASP A 261 -7.62 15.13 -1.35
CA ASP A 261 -8.51 14.43 -0.42
C ASP A 261 -9.21 15.43 0.52
N SER A 262 -10.54 15.43 0.53
CA SER A 262 -11.34 16.27 1.42
C SER A 262 -11.32 15.80 2.88
N THR A 263 -11.12 14.49 3.12
CA THR A 263 -11.10 13.90 4.47
C THR A 263 -9.77 14.07 5.19
N GLY A 264 -8.70 14.36 4.45
CA GLY A 264 -7.33 14.43 4.94
C GLY A 264 -6.64 13.07 5.12
N GLN A 265 -7.36 11.95 4.96
CA GLN A 265 -6.81 10.61 5.17
C GLN A 265 -5.80 10.22 4.09
N ALA A 266 -6.13 10.43 2.82
CA ALA A 266 -5.22 10.14 1.73
C ALA A 266 -4.00 11.06 1.78
N ARG A 267 -4.20 12.36 2.03
CA ARG A 267 -3.08 13.31 2.19
C ARG A 267 -2.13 12.92 3.32
N ALA A 268 -2.64 12.47 4.47
CA ALA A 268 -1.80 12.04 5.58
C ALA A 268 -0.98 10.79 5.24
N ARG A 269 -1.55 9.82 4.53
CA ARG A 269 -0.81 8.65 4.04
C ARG A 269 0.25 9.03 3.01
N LEU A 270 -0.10 9.84 2.03
CA LEU A 270 0.85 10.34 1.03
C LEU A 270 1.96 11.15 1.68
N ALA A 271 1.63 12.03 2.63
CA ALA A 271 2.60 12.83 3.36
C ALA A 271 3.62 11.97 4.11
N ALA A 272 3.18 10.90 4.78
CA ALA A 272 4.08 9.97 5.44
C ALA A 272 5.02 9.29 4.44
N LEU A 273 4.49 8.80 3.31
CA LEU A 273 5.29 8.15 2.27
C LEU A 273 6.26 9.11 1.55
N ILE A 274 5.91 10.40 1.42
CA ILE A 274 6.82 11.42 0.88
C ILE A 274 7.93 11.76 1.89
N ALA A 275 7.56 11.89 3.17
CA ALA A 275 8.50 12.25 4.21
C ALA A 275 9.58 11.18 4.43
N PHE A 276 9.18 9.91 4.35
CA PHE A 276 10.02 8.77 4.72
C PHE A 276 10.17 7.79 3.56
N ASP A 277 11.41 7.34 3.36
CA ASP A 277 11.73 6.32 2.38
C ASP A 277 11.55 4.92 2.99
N ASP A 278 10.31 4.46 3.01
CA ASP A 278 9.97 3.11 3.47
C ASP A 278 10.05 2.08 2.33
N VAL A 279 10.16 2.55 1.08
CA VAL A 279 10.02 1.73 -0.13
C VAL A 279 11.34 1.10 -0.56
N THR A 280 12.47 1.82 -0.42
CA THR A 280 13.72 1.42 -1.07
C THR A 280 14.64 0.57 -0.22
N ASN A 281 14.44 0.52 1.10
CA ASN A 281 15.45 -0.01 2.01
C ASN A 281 15.24 -1.48 2.46
N ASN A 282 14.06 -2.09 2.18
CA ASN A 282 13.75 -3.44 2.66
C ASN A 282 12.54 -4.00 1.92
N PRO A 283 12.51 -5.27 1.46
CA PRO A 283 11.32 -5.90 0.86
C PRO A 283 10.09 -5.83 1.75
N ALA A 284 10.24 -5.97 3.07
CA ALA A 284 9.16 -5.81 4.04
C ALA A 284 8.66 -4.36 4.11
N GLY A 285 9.57 -3.38 4.05
CA GLY A 285 9.25 -1.95 3.95
C GLY A 285 8.54 -1.63 2.64
N SER A 286 9.00 -2.16 1.51
CA SER A 286 8.36 -2.02 0.20
C SER A 286 6.94 -2.56 0.20
N ALA A 287 6.71 -3.72 0.81
CA ALA A 287 5.38 -4.33 0.92
C ALA A 287 4.46 -3.52 1.84
N SER A 288 4.97 -3.00 2.95
CA SER A 288 4.22 -2.11 3.86
C SER A 288 3.86 -0.79 3.17
N ALA A 289 4.81 -0.17 2.45
CA ALA A 289 4.58 1.04 1.68
C ALA A 289 3.56 0.81 0.55
N LEU A 290 3.65 -0.30 -0.18
CA LEU A 290 2.66 -0.68 -1.18
C LEU A 290 1.28 -0.86 -0.55
N ALA A 291 1.19 -1.54 0.60
CA ALA A 291 -0.07 -1.68 1.33
C ALA A 291 -0.64 -0.30 1.73
N ALA A 292 0.21 0.64 2.14
CA ALA A 292 -0.18 2.01 2.47
C ALA A 292 -0.66 2.80 1.23
N VAL A 293 0.04 2.69 0.09
CA VAL A 293 -0.38 3.32 -1.18
C VAL A 293 -1.73 2.77 -1.62
N ILE A 294 -1.91 1.45 -1.61
CA ILE A 294 -3.17 0.80 -1.97
C ILE A 294 -4.30 1.22 -1.04
N ALA A 295 -4.04 1.30 0.27
CA ALA A 295 -5.03 1.75 1.25
C ALA A 295 -5.38 3.23 1.06
N ALA A 296 -4.41 4.08 0.74
CA ALA A 296 -4.62 5.49 0.44
C ALA A 296 -5.49 5.67 -0.81
N GLN A 297 -5.21 4.91 -1.87
CA GLN A 297 -6.00 4.94 -3.10
C GLN A 297 -7.43 4.45 -2.85
N ALA A 298 -7.62 3.35 -2.12
CA ALA A 298 -8.95 2.85 -1.79
C ALA A 298 -9.76 3.89 -0.98
N ALA A 299 -9.12 4.61 -0.06
CA ALA A 299 -9.75 5.67 0.71
C ALA A 299 -10.14 6.87 -0.17
N ALA A 300 -9.29 7.28 -1.12
CA ALA A 300 -9.59 8.35 -2.06
C ALA A 300 -10.74 7.99 -3.00
N MET A 301 -10.76 6.76 -3.53
CA MET A 301 -11.85 6.26 -4.37
C MET A 301 -13.19 6.21 -3.62
N ALA A 302 -13.20 5.76 -2.36
CA ALA A 302 -14.40 5.76 -1.52
C ALA A 302 -14.92 7.20 -1.27
N ALA A 303 -14.04 8.17 -1.07
CA ALA A 303 -14.41 9.56 -0.89
C ALA A 303 -15.04 10.17 -2.18
N ILE A 304 -14.51 9.82 -3.36
CA ILE A 304 -15.05 10.25 -4.65
C ILE A 304 -16.44 9.66 -4.87
N MET A 305 -16.65 8.37 -4.59
CA MET A 305 -17.96 7.72 -4.73
C MET A 305 -19.00 8.32 -3.77
N ALA A 306 -18.61 8.59 -2.51
CA ALA A 306 -19.50 9.22 -1.54
C ALA A 306 -19.93 10.64 -1.99
N ALA A 307 -19.03 11.41 -2.58
CA ALA A 307 -19.34 12.74 -3.12
C ALA A 307 -20.30 12.69 -4.31
N THR A 308 -20.19 11.67 -5.18
CA THR A 308 -21.10 11.51 -6.35
C THR A 308 -22.50 11.08 -5.93
N VAL A 309 -22.64 10.26 -4.89
CA VAL A 309 -23.95 9.84 -4.37
C VAL A 309 -24.71 11.01 -3.74
N THR A 310 -24.00 11.91 -3.03
CA THR A 310 -24.65 13.10 -2.44
C THR A 310 -25.15 14.11 -3.50
N VAL A 311 -24.49 14.21 -4.64
CA VAL A 311 -24.93 15.09 -5.75
C VAL A 311 -26.18 14.53 -6.43
N THR A 312 -26.28 13.21 -6.60
CA THR A 312 -27.47 12.59 -7.23
C THR A 312 -28.71 12.60 -6.35
N THR A 313 -28.56 12.53 -5.02
CA THR A 313 -29.71 12.62 -4.10
C THR A 313 -30.22 14.05 -3.91
N SER A 314 -29.39 15.07 -4.06
CA SER A 314 -29.82 16.48 -4.01
C SER A 314 -30.54 16.97 -5.27
N SER A 315 -30.33 16.32 -6.42
CA SER A 315 -31.04 16.64 -7.67
C SER A 315 -32.40 15.93 -7.83
N ALA A 316 -32.68 14.90 -7.04
CA ALA A 316 -33.96 14.16 -7.07
C ALA A 316 -35.04 14.73 -6.11
N GLY A 317 -34.70 15.75 -5.32
CA GLY A 317 -35.62 16.39 -4.36
C GLY A 317 -36.14 17.75 -4.81
N ALA A 318 -35.95 18.17 -6.07
CA ALA A 318 -36.36 19.48 -6.61
C ALA A 318 -37.30 19.32 -7.83
N THR A 319 -38.35 18.48 -7.69
CA THR A 319 -39.50 18.45 -8.61
C THR A 319 -40.81 18.44 -7.84
#